data_c70c57b7599bb208d07bc95defd85464
#
_entry.id   c70c57b7599bb208d07bc95defd85464
#
_cell.length_a   1.000
_cell.length_b   1.000
_cell.length_c   1.000
_cell.angle_alpha   90.00
_cell.angle_beta   90.00
_cell.angle_gamma   90.00
#
_symmetry.space_group_name_H-M   'P 1'
#
loop_
_entity.id
_entity.type
_entity.pdbx_description
1 polymer ?
#
loop_
_entity_poly.entity_id
_entity_poly.type
_entity_poly.pdbx_seq_one_letter_code
_entity_poly.pdbx_strand_id
1 'polypeptide(L)'
;YDYTQGTAWLARNVSILNYSDTFFEDLFAGNAEDMRYQWFWAYYYNRFGTSGYYCRKYLNFYNSSTSQKNFPIVRLAEMYLIIAENAPLEEANIIYEEYCKARNLTYVPLTESDREERILLEFIREFTGEGQNFYTYKRYNTKNMLFGVRECTEEQYQLPLPESELLNDK
;
A
#
# COMPACT_ATOMS: atom_id res chain seq x y z
N TYR A 1 -1.30 -21.62 8.44
CA TYR A 1 -2.49 -20.79 8.67
C TYR A 1 -3.02 -20.32 7.32
N ASP A 2 -4.27 -20.65 7.02
CA ASP A 2 -4.85 -20.19 5.75
C ASP A 2 -5.19 -18.71 5.87
N TYR A 3 -4.29 -17.86 5.37
CA TYR A 3 -4.45 -16.40 5.39
C TYR A 3 -5.78 -15.96 4.75
N THR A 4 -6.22 -16.68 3.71
CA THR A 4 -7.45 -16.34 2.99
C THR A 4 -8.71 -16.66 3.81
N GLN A 5 -8.71 -17.75 4.55
CA GLN A 5 -9.81 -18.08 5.46
C GLN A 5 -9.74 -17.25 6.75
N GLY A 6 -8.54 -16.97 7.24
CA GLY A 6 -8.34 -16.11 8.40
C GLY A 6 -8.90 -14.71 8.20
N THR A 7 -8.61 -14.08 7.06
CA THR A 7 -9.13 -12.74 6.74
C THR A 7 -10.64 -12.70 6.50
N ALA A 8 -11.19 -13.71 5.83
CA ALA A 8 -12.65 -13.79 5.66
C ALA A 8 -13.36 -14.05 6.99
N TRP A 9 -12.78 -14.87 7.86
CA TRP A 9 -13.31 -15.12 9.21
C TRP A 9 -13.16 -13.90 10.10
N LEU A 10 -12.02 -13.23 10.06
CA LEU A 10 -11.77 -11.98 10.79
C LEU A 10 -12.72 -10.88 10.32
N ALA A 11 -12.92 -10.70 9.02
CA ALA A 11 -13.87 -9.75 8.47
C ALA A 11 -15.32 -10.04 8.91
N ARG A 12 -15.68 -11.29 9.14
CA ARG A 12 -17.01 -11.69 9.59
C ARG A 12 -17.23 -11.58 11.09
N ASN A 13 -16.22 -11.78 11.89
CA ASN A 13 -16.36 -11.99 13.33
C ASN A 13 -15.68 -10.91 14.19
N VAL A 14 -14.74 -10.15 13.64
CA VAL A 14 -13.96 -9.18 14.42
C VAL A 14 -13.75 -7.93 13.60
N SER A 15 -14.09 -6.78 14.16
CA SER A 15 -13.84 -5.44 13.59
C SER A 15 -12.37 -5.04 13.63
N ILE A 16 -11.46 -5.92 13.30
CA ILE A 16 -10.07 -5.77 13.73
C ILE A 16 -9.24 -4.85 12.85
N LEU A 17 -9.54 -4.65 11.60
CA LEU A 17 -8.76 -3.76 10.73
C LEU A 17 -9.64 -3.26 9.59
N ASN A 18 -10.65 -2.49 9.93
CA ASN A 18 -11.41 -1.76 8.92
C ASN A 18 -10.75 -0.41 8.71
N TYR A 19 -10.50 -0.12 7.46
CA TYR A 19 -10.18 1.24 7.08
C TYR A 19 -11.48 2.06 7.03
N SER A 20 -11.42 3.29 7.51
CA SER A 20 -12.56 4.21 7.43
C SER A 20 -12.86 4.61 5.99
N ASP A 21 -14.09 5.04 5.73
CA ASP A 21 -14.46 5.55 4.41
C ASP A 21 -13.59 6.76 4.03
N THR A 22 -13.32 7.66 4.98
CA THR A 22 -12.43 8.81 4.79
C THR A 22 -11.01 8.40 4.40
N PHE A 23 -10.48 7.31 4.96
CA PHE A 23 -9.18 6.79 4.55
C PHE A 23 -9.13 6.47 3.04
N PHE A 24 -10.20 5.87 2.53
CA PHE A 24 -10.27 5.50 1.12
C PHE A 24 -10.50 6.70 0.22
N GLU A 25 -11.35 7.63 0.62
CA GLU A 25 -11.58 8.88 -0.07
C GLU A 25 -10.28 9.67 -0.22
N ASP A 26 -9.51 9.77 0.86
CA ASP A 26 -8.23 10.47 0.84
C ASP A 26 -7.16 9.72 0.04
N LEU A 27 -7.05 8.38 0.25
CA LEU A 27 -6.02 7.57 -0.41
C LEU A 27 -6.17 7.56 -1.94
N PHE A 28 -7.40 7.48 -2.43
CA PHE A 28 -7.69 7.42 -3.87
C PHE A 28 -8.21 8.76 -4.44
N ALA A 29 -8.26 9.82 -3.61
CA ALA A 29 -8.73 11.14 -4.00
C ALA A 29 -10.10 11.12 -4.72
N GLY A 30 -11.00 10.24 -4.28
CA GLY A 30 -12.32 10.04 -4.88
C GLY A 30 -12.31 9.35 -6.26
N ASN A 31 -11.16 8.87 -6.73
CA ASN A 31 -11.08 8.17 -8.02
C ASN A 31 -11.57 6.73 -7.91
N ALA A 32 -12.87 6.53 -8.07
CA ALA A 32 -13.51 5.22 -8.06
C ALA A 32 -13.14 4.35 -9.28
N GLU A 33 -12.59 4.93 -10.33
CA GLU A 33 -12.16 4.23 -11.54
C GLU A 33 -10.78 3.58 -11.39
N ASP A 34 -10.04 3.93 -10.34
CA ASP A 34 -8.76 3.29 -10.03
C ASP A 34 -8.97 1.78 -9.82
N MET A 35 -8.28 0.97 -10.61
CA MET A 35 -8.43 -0.49 -10.55
C MET A 35 -8.05 -1.05 -9.18
N ARG A 36 -7.16 -0.40 -8.46
CA ARG A 36 -6.79 -0.81 -7.10
C ARG A 36 -7.94 -0.60 -6.13
N TYR A 37 -8.66 0.52 -6.25
CA TYR A 37 -9.87 0.74 -5.47
C TYR A 37 -10.90 -0.35 -5.75
N GLN A 38 -11.12 -0.70 -7.01
CA GLN A 38 -12.13 -1.69 -7.40
C GLN A 38 -11.73 -3.14 -7.04
N TRP A 39 -10.44 -3.50 -7.19
CA TRP A 39 -10.00 -4.90 -7.12
C TRP A 39 -9.29 -5.29 -5.83
N PHE A 40 -8.61 -4.35 -5.17
CA PHE A 40 -7.84 -4.68 -3.96
C PHE A 40 -8.66 -4.58 -2.69
N TRP A 41 -9.82 -3.94 -2.76
CA TRP A 41 -10.65 -3.66 -1.61
C TRP A 41 -12.08 -4.12 -1.79
N ALA A 42 -12.75 -4.43 -0.70
CA ALA A 42 -14.18 -4.65 -0.67
C ALA A 42 -14.78 -4.03 0.58
N TYR A 43 -15.95 -3.45 0.37
CA TYR A 43 -16.76 -2.94 1.46
C TYR A 43 -17.58 -4.07 2.04
N TYR A 44 -17.70 -4.14 3.34
CA TYR A 44 -18.56 -5.09 4.00
C TYR A 44 -19.46 -4.39 5.02
N TYR A 45 -20.60 -4.99 5.23
CA TYR A 45 -21.54 -4.63 6.30
C TYR A 45 -21.87 -5.91 7.06
N ASN A 46 -21.66 -5.90 8.38
CA ASN A 46 -22.02 -7.03 9.20
C ASN A 46 -23.39 -6.82 9.88
N ARG A 47 -24.00 -7.92 10.32
CA ARG A 47 -25.30 -7.90 11.01
C ARG A 47 -25.30 -7.14 12.35
N PHE A 48 -24.15 -6.73 12.85
CA PHE A 48 -24.00 -5.97 14.09
C PHE A 48 -23.82 -4.46 13.85
N GLY A 49 -24.04 -4.00 12.65
CA GLY A 49 -23.94 -2.59 12.28
C GLY A 49 -22.52 -2.08 12.04
N THR A 50 -21.52 -2.96 12.04
CA THR A 50 -20.14 -2.57 11.70
C THR A 50 -19.93 -2.68 10.21
N SER A 51 -19.39 -1.64 9.60
CA SER A 51 -19.08 -1.59 8.18
C SER A 51 -17.68 -1.02 7.96
N GLY A 52 -17.11 -1.25 6.80
CA GLY A 52 -15.83 -0.70 6.42
C GLY A 52 -15.16 -1.46 5.26
N TYR A 53 -14.03 -0.95 4.84
CA TYR A 53 -13.24 -1.57 3.80
C TYR A 53 -12.26 -2.58 4.38
N TYR A 54 -12.05 -3.68 3.68
CA TYR A 54 -11.02 -4.67 3.97
C TYR A 54 -10.21 -5.03 2.73
N CYS A 55 -8.94 -5.35 2.93
CA CYS A 55 -8.05 -5.76 1.85
C CYS A 55 -8.44 -7.15 1.34
N ARG A 56 -8.65 -7.28 0.03
CA ARG A 56 -8.98 -8.55 -0.64
C ARG A 56 -7.94 -9.01 -1.66
N LYS A 57 -6.80 -8.34 -1.74
CA LYS A 57 -5.75 -8.65 -2.73
C LYS A 57 -5.39 -10.14 -2.84
N TYR A 58 -5.45 -10.83 -1.71
CA TYR A 58 -5.06 -12.24 -1.60
C TYR A 58 -6.23 -13.16 -1.24
N LEU A 59 -7.45 -12.61 -1.26
CA LEU A 59 -8.64 -13.41 -1.02
C LEU A 59 -9.04 -14.15 -2.29
N ASN A 60 -9.16 -15.45 -2.17
CA ASN A 60 -9.68 -16.26 -3.23
C ASN A 60 -11.21 -16.30 -3.14
N PHE A 61 -11.89 -15.64 -4.08
CA PHE A 61 -13.35 -15.60 -4.11
C PHE A 61 -13.99 -16.87 -4.68
N TYR A 62 -13.21 -17.67 -5.36
CA TYR A 62 -13.69 -18.92 -5.94
C TYR A 62 -13.26 -20.08 -5.04
N ASN A 63 -14.24 -20.75 -4.47
CA ASN A 63 -14.14 -21.95 -3.65
C ASN A 63 -13.51 -23.11 -4.40
N SER A 64 -12.31 -23.00 -4.90
CA SER A 64 -11.61 -24.13 -5.46
C SER A 64 -10.55 -24.59 -4.47
N SER A 65 -10.63 -25.85 -4.10
CA SER A 65 -9.61 -26.55 -3.31
C SER A 65 -8.22 -26.55 -3.99
N THR A 66 -8.14 -26.05 -5.21
CA THR A 66 -6.93 -25.95 -6.04
C THR A 66 -6.40 -24.53 -6.18
N SER A 67 -6.94 -23.56 -5.45
CA SER A 67 -6.46 -22.17 -5.53
C SER A 67 -5.01 -22.10 -5.07
N GLN A 68 -4.15 -21.77 -5.98
CA GLN A 68 -2.74 -21.50 -5.69
C GLN A 68 -2.65 -20.27 -4.78
N LYS A 69 -2.12 -20.47 -3.59
CA LYS A 69 -1.88 -19.42 -2.60
C LYS A 69 -0.52 -18.77 -2.87
N ASN A 70 -0.35 -18.21 -4.05
CA ASN A 70 0.89 -17.53 -4.40
C ASN A 70 0.85 -16.12 -3.83
N PHE A 71 1.77 -15.84 -2.96
CA PHE A 71 2.02 -14.49 -2.46
C PHE A 71 3.18 -13.90 -3.28
N PRO A 72 2.94 -12.88 -4.11
CA PRO A 72 4.00 -12.28 -4.90
C PRO A 72 4.94 -11.51 -3.98
N ILE A 73 6.21 -11.90 -3.96
CA ILE A 73 7.27 -11.20 -3.20
C ILE A 73 7.77 -9.99 -3.98
N VAL A 74 7.86 -10.12 -5.29
CA VAL A 74 8.26 -9.04 -6.22
C VAL A 74 7.16 -8.86 -7.23
N ARG A 75 6.73 -7.63 -7.45
CA ARG A 75 5.66 -7.29 -8.38
C ARG A 75 6.14 -6.33 -9.45
N LEU A 76 5.65 -6.53 -10.67
CA LEU A 76 5.97 -5.65 -11.80
C LEU A 76 5.61 -4.19 -11.52
N ALA A 77 4.52 -3.92 -10.82
CA ALA A 77 4.12 -2.57 -10.42
C ALA A 77 5.21 -1.84 -9.62
N GLU A 78 5.91 -2.57 -8.74
CA GLU A 78 7.03 -2.02 -7.96
C GLU A 78 8.19 -1.62 -8.89
N MET A 79 8.52 -2.45 -9.88
CA MET A 79 9.56 -2.14 -10.85
C MET A 79 9.24 -0.88 -11.66
N TYR A 80 8.00 -0.73 -12.11
CA TYR A 80 7.55 0.48 -12.80
C TYR A 80 7.72 1.72 -11.93
N LEU A 81 7.31 1.66 -10.67
CA LEU A 81 7.44 2.79 -9.74
C LEU A 81 8.92 3.11 -9.42
N ILE A 82 9.79 2.10 -9.27
CA ILE A 82 11.23 2.31 -9.07
C ILE A 82 11.85 3.01 -10.28
N ILE A 83 11.50 2.62 -11.49
CA ILE A 83 12.00 3.28 -12.70
C ILE A 83 11.45 4.69 -12.79
N ALA A 84 10.15 4.89 -12.58
CA ALA A 84 9.53 6.21 -12.59
C ALA A 84 10.14 7.16 -11.55
N GLU A 85 10.61 6.63 -10.42
CA GLU A 85 11.27 7.41 -9.37
C GLU A 85 12.70 7.84 -9.74
N ASN A 86 13.48 6.95 -10.37
CA ASN A 86 14.93 7.10 -10.44
C ASN A 86 15.48 7.37 -11.85
N ALA A 87 14.73 7.05 -12.92
CA ALA A 87 15.19 7.27 -14.29
C ALA A 87 15.19 8.77 -14.67
N PRO A 88 15.90 9.15 -15.75
CA PRO A 88 15.74 10.47 -16.34
C PRO A 88 14.26 10.79 -16.60
N LEU A 89 13.86 12.06 -16.45
CA LEU A 89 12.43 12.44 -16.42
C LEU A 89 11.66 12.01 -17.68
N GLU A 90 12.31 12.02 -18.84
CA GLU A 90 11.69 11.57 -20.10
C GLU A 90 11.34 10.07 -20.04
N GLU A 91 12.28 9.23 -19.63
CA GLU A 91 12.07 7.79 -19.47
C GLU A 91 11.07 7.49 -18.34
N ALA A 92 11.21 8.19 -17.21
CA ALA A 92 10.30 8.08 -16.09
C ALA A 92 8.85 8.33 -16.51
N ASN A 93 8.60 9.34 -17.35
CA ASN A 93 7.27 9.66 -17.84
C ASN A 93 6.70 8.60 -18.79
N ILE A 94 7.52 8.00 -19.64
CA ILE A 94 7.09 6.88 -20.50
C ILE A 94 6.60 5.71 -19.63
N ILE A 95 7.39 5.32 -18.64
CA ILE A 95 7.09 4.21 -17.74
C ILE A 95 5.89 4.53 -16.85
N TYR A 96 5.80 5.76 -16.36
CA TYR A 96 4.68 6.19 -15.52
C TYR A 96 3.36 6.25 -16.30
N GLU A 97 3.39 6.63 -17.57
CA GLU A 97 2.20 6.57 -18.44
C GLU A 97 1.68 5.13 -18.58
N GLU A 98 2.57 4.16 -18.81
CA GLU A 98 2.18 2.74 -18.88
C GLU A 98 1.61 2.24 -17.54
N TYR A 99 2.22 2.64 -16.44
CA TYR A 99 1.71 2.34 -15.11
C TYR A 99 0.31 2.92 -14.89
N CYS A 100 0.09 4.18 -15.26
CA CYS A 100 -1.22 4.83 -15.16
C CYS A 100 -2.29 4.09 -15.98
N LYS A 101 -1.97 3.73 -17.23
CA LYS A 101 -2.88 2.93 -18.09
C LYS A 101 -3.25 1.61 -17.42
N ALA A 102 -2.29 0.90 -16.84
CA ALA A 102 -2.51 -0.38 -16.16
C ALA A 102 -3.35 -0.26 -14.88
N ARG A 103 -3.53 0.93 -14.34
CA ARG A 103 -4.32 1.22 -13.13
C ARG A 103 -5.60 1.99 -13.42
N ASN A 104 -5.89 2.26 -14.69
CA ASN A 104 -7.01 3.10 -15.14
C ASN A 104 -6.96 4.51 -14.53
N LEU A 105 -5.76 5.07 -14.48
CA LEU A 105 -5.51 6.42 -14.01
C LEU A 105 -5.39 7.38 -15.19
N THR A 106 -5.86 8.61 -15.02
CA THR A 106 -5.55 9.69 -15.94
C THR A 106 -4.07 10.02 -15.83
N TYR A 107 -3.34 9.84 -16.93
CA TYR A 107 -1.93 10.22 -16.97
C TYR A 107 -1.76 11.73 -16.94
N VAL A 108 -0.92 12.19 -16.04
CA VAL A 108 -0.39 13.55 -15.98
C VAL A 108 1.12 13.43 -15.91
N PRO A 109 1.89 14.09 -16.77
CA PRO A 109 3.35 13.98 -16.72
C PRO A 109 3.92 14.35 -15.35
N LEU A 110 4.96 13.61 -14.93
CA LEU A 110 5.75 13.94 -13.75
C LEU A 110 6.65 15.13 -14.08
N THR A 111 6.90 15.96 -13.08
CA THR A 111 7.90 17.03 -13.11
C THR A 111 8.96 16.77 -12.04
N GLU A 112 10.12 17.41 -12.14
CA GLU A 112 11.15 17.27 -11.11
C GLU A 112 10.68 17.73 -9.72
N SER A 113 9.71 18.63 -9.67
CA SER A 113 9.20 19.16 -8.40
C SER A 113 8.11 18.32 -7.74
N ASP A 114 7.38 17.49 -8.50
CA ASP A 114 6.25 16.71 -7.97
C ASP A 114 6.46 15.19 -8.02
N ARG A 115 7.51 14.74 -8.71
CA ARG A 115 7.79 13.32 -8.93
C ARG A 115 7.87 12.52 -7.65
N GLU A 116 8.65 13.01 -6.68
CA GLU A 116 8.87 12.30 -5.42
C GLU A 116 7.57 12.08 -4.66
N GLU A 117 6.78 13.14 -4.47
CA GLU A 117 5.52 13.08 -3.74
C GLU A 117 4.50 12.18 -4.46
N ARG A 118 4.39 12.31 -5.77
CA ARG A 118 3.44 11.51 -6.56
C ARG A 118 3.80 10.04 -6.58
N ILE A 119 5.07 9.70 -6.76
CA ILE A 119 5.52 8.31 -6.75
C ILE A 119 5.40 7.70 -5.35
N LEU A 120 5.72 8.45 -4.29
CA LEU A 120 5.47 8.02 -2.92
C LEU A 120 3.99 7.66 -2.72
N LEU A 121 3.07 8.50 -3.17
CA LEU A 121 1.64 8.24 -3.04
C LEU A 121 1.22 6.96 -3.81
N GLU A 122 1.80 6.75 -5.00
CA GLU A 122 1.53 5.52 -5.77
C GLU A 122 2.07 4.26 -5.07
N PHE A 123 3.24 4.32 -4.44
CA PHE A 123 3.73 3.23 -3.59
C PHE A 123 2.76 2.94 -2.44
N ILE A 124 2.29 3.98 -1.75
CA ILE A 124 1.33 3.81 -0.64
C ILE A 124 0.05 3.12 -1.13
N ARG A 125 -0.52 3.58 -2.26
CA ARG A 125 -1.72 2.98 -2.87
C ARG A 125 -1.53 1.53 -3.25
N GLU A 126 -0.37 1.23 -3.85
CA GLU A 126 -0.06 -0.11 -4.35
C GLU A 126 0.17 -1.12 -3.22
N PHE A 127 0.80 -0.69 -2.11
CA PHE A 127 1.26 -1.58 -1.06
C PHE A 127 0.46 -1.48 0.26
N THR A 128 -0.57 -0.65 0.33
CA THR A 128 -1.47 -0.62 1.49
C THR A 128 -2.10 -1.99 1.72
N GLY A 129 -2.07 -2.46 2.96
CA GLY A 129 -2.54 -3.79 3.36
C GLY A 129 -1.48 -4.90 3.28
N GLU A 130 -0.24 -4.59 2.87
CA GLU A 130 0.85 -5.57 2.70
C GLU A 130 1.99 -5.43 3.72
N GLY A 131 1.91 -4.42 4.60
CA GLY A 131 2.94 -4.17 5.61
C GLY A 131 4.18 -3.46 5.08
N GLN A 132 4.21 -3.06 3.81
CA GLN A 132 5.39 -2.47 3.16
C GLN A 132 5.47 -0.94 3.27
N ASN A 133 4.37 -0.27 3.57
CA ASN A 133 4.31 1.19 3.60
C ASN A 133 5.30 1.82 4.59
N PHE A 134 5.55 1.16 5.72
CA PHE A 134 6.56 1.65 6.67
C PHE A 134 7.95 1.75 6.04
N TYR A 135 8.37 0.75 5.26
CA TYR A 135 9.67 0.76 4.58
C TYR A 135 9.73 1.83 3.49
N THR A 136 8.61 2.07 2.81
CA THR A 136 8.49 3.16 1.83
C THR A 136 8.67 4.51 2.52
N TYR A 137 7.93 4.78 3.58
CA TYR A 137 8.07 6.02 4.35
C TYR A 137 9.49 6.20 4.92
N LYS A 138 10.09 5.13 5.42
CA LYS A 138 11.48 5.14 5.91
C LYS A 138 12.46 5.52 4.80
N ARG A 139 12.32 4.94 3.61
CA ARG A 139 13.19 5.22 2.46
C ARG A 139 13.12 6.68 2.02
N TYR A 140 11.94 7.27 2.05
CA TYR A 140 11.71 8.68 1.75
C TYR A 140 11.99 9.62 2.94
N ASN A 141 12.32 9.08 4.10
CA ASN A 141 12.45 9.85 5.35
C ASN A 141 11.27 10.80 5.61
N THR A 142 10.06 10.30 5.34
CA THR A 142 8.82 11.09 5.34
C THR A 142 8.48 11.53 6.76
N LYS A 143 8.38 12.82 7.00
CA LYS A 143 7.98 13.38 8.31
C LYS A 143 6.49 13.18 8.57
N ASN A 144 5.68 13.41 7.57
CA ASN A 144 4.23 13.30 7.66
C ASN A 144 3.74 12.08 6.88
N MET A 145 3.54 10.97 7.58
CA MET A 145 2.90 9.80 6.97
C MET A 145 1.46 10.11 6.64
N LEU A 146 0.98 9.65 5.51
CA LEU A 146 -0.43 9.72 5.15
C LEU A 146 -1.25 9.06 6.26
N PHE A 147 -2.23 9.78 6.82
CA PHE A 147 -3.02 9.38 8.00
C PHE A 147 -2.23 9.24 9.30
N GLY A 148 -1.00 9.73 9.34
CA GLY A 148 -0.24 9.81 10.58
C GLY A 148 -0.86 10.82 11.56
N VAL A 149 -0.95 10.43 12.83
CA VAL A 149 -1.50 11.30 13.90
C VAL A 149 -0.49 12.35 14.34
N ARG A 150 0.79 12.14 14.04
CA ARG A 150 1.90 13.02 14.42
C ARG A 150 3.02 12.92 13.41
N GLU A 151 3.87 13.93 13.42
CA GLU A 151 5.12 13.88 12.64
C GLU A 151 6.04 12.75 13.12
N CYS A 152 6.69 12.10 12.18
CA CYS A 152 7.74 11.14 12.46
C CYS A 152 9.10 11.80 12.46
N THR A 153 9.93 11.45 13.42
CA THR A 153 11.34 11.86 13.44
C THR A 153 12.20 10.78 12.79
N GLU A 154 13.38 11.16 12.33
CA GLU A 154 14.34 10.24 11.75
C GLU A 154 14.68 9.07 12.69
N GLU A 155 14.77 9.35 13.99
CA GLU A 155 15.03 8.33 15.02
C GLU A 155 13.95 7.24 15.08
N GLN A 156 12.69 7.57 14.74
CA GLN A 156 11.58 6.60 14.74
C GLN A 156 11.65 5.59 13.58
N TYR A 157 12.44 5.90 12.57
CA TYR A 157 12.74 4.98 11.48
C TYR A 157 13.94 4.07 11.76
N GLN A 158 14.63 4.27 12.88
CA GLN A 158 15.78 3.46 13.27
C GLN A 158 15.36 2.49 14.38
N LEU A 159 15.72 1.22 14.21
CA LEU A 159 15.57 0.26 15.30
C LEU A 159 16.71 0.53 16.29
N PRO A 160 16.41 0.65 17.59
CA PRO A 160 17.46 0.78 18.59
C PRO A 160 18.35 -0.48 18.60
N LEU A 161 19.64 -0.29 18.74
CA LEU A 161 20.56 -1.41 18.96
C LEU A 161 20.22 -2.10 20.30
N PRO A 162 20.18 -3.43 20.34
CA PRO A 162 20.01 -4.15 21.60
C PRO A 162 21.12 -3.75 22.59
N GLU A 163 20.78 -3.64 23.88
CA GLU A 163 21.76 -3.30 24.91
C GLU A 163 22.95 -4.27 24.94
N SER A 164 22.74 -5.54 24.61
CA SER A 164 23.78 -6.55 24.48
C SER A 164 24.84 -6.22 23.44
N GLU A 165 24.47 -5.53 22.37
CA GLU A 165 25.40 -5.10 21.30
C GLU A 165 26.21 -3.89 21.75
N LEU A 166 25.59 -2.96 22.50
CA LEU A 166 26.28 -1.78 23.03
C LEU A 166 27.36 -2.14 24.09
N LEU A 167 27.27 -3.32 24.71
CA LEU A 167 28.24 -3.80 25.69
C LEU A 167 29.44 -4.52 25.05
N ASN A 168 29.35 -4.91 23.78
CA ASN A 168 30.41 -5.65 23.09
C ASN A 168 31.43 -4.75 22.37
N ASP A 169 31.20 -3.45 22.34
CA ASP A 169 32.10 -2.43 21.73
C ASP A 169 33.16 -1.88 22.69
N LYS A 170 33.55 -2.65 23.73
CA LYS A 170 34.63 -2.28 24.66
C LYS A 170 35.79 -3.21 24.59
#